data_3e37cfb66352f77da72c56b8fe7c12be
#
_entry.id   3e37cfb66352f77da72c56b8fe7c12be
#
_cell.length_a   1.000
_cell.length_b   1.000
_cell.length_c   1.000
_cell.angle_alpha   90.00
_cell.angle_beta   90.00
_cell.angle_gamma   90.00
#
_symmetry.space_group_name_H-M   'P 1'
#
loop_
_entity.id
_entity.type
_entity.pdbx_description
1 polymer ?
#
loop_
_entity_poly.entity_id
_entity_poly.type
_entity_poly.pdbx_seq_one_letter_code
_entity_poly.pdbx_strand_id
1 'polypeptide(L)'
;MSLRSENKNIYWAWKSMKQRCKNPNCKAYKNYGERGIKVCEEWEEFEPFLSWSLSNGYSKGLDLDRKDNDGDYTPDNCRWISREENINNRRNTIKISVNGETLPETVWARKIGVDRALIKYWIRSNGERYAEKRISEILENGYTPKDYGYSHRKPVRHLESGKTFPSIREAAKYFKITPCTISNALRQNRATGKGRFELEETSETSGNVVR
;
A
#
# COMPACT_ATOMS: atom_id res chain seq x y z
N MET A 1 -39.53 4.32 -12.65
CA MET A 1 -38.16 4.84 -12.43
C MET A 1 -37.33 4.53 -13.67
N SER A 2 -36.26 5.31 -13.98
CA SER A 2 -35.44 5.03 -15.16
C SER A 2 -34.38 3.97 -14.83
N LEU A 3 -33.98 3.15 -15.80
CA LEU A 3 -32.86 2.18 -15.67
C LEU A 3 -31.60 2.80 -15.07
N ARG A 4 -31.33 4.08 -15.39
CA ARG A 4 -30.19 4.83 -14.88
C ARG A 4 -30.29 5.15 -13.40
N SER A 5 -31.49 5.43 -12.88
CA SER A 5 -31.70 5.73 -11.46
C SER A 5 -31.62 4.47 -10.59
N GLU A 6 -32.09 3.35 -11.09
CA GLU A 6 -32.04 2.05 -10.42
C GLU A 6 -30.62 1.50 -10.36
N ASN A 7 -29.82 1.72 -11.42
CA ASN A 7 -28.46 1.23 -11.56
C ASN A 7 -27.39 2.34 -11.48
N LYS A 8 -27.59 3.28 -10.57
CA LYS A 8 -26.80 4.52 -10.46
C LYS A 8 -25.27 4.29 -10.46
N ASN A 9 -24.79 3.30 -9.74
CA ASN A 9 -23.34 3.05 -9.63
C ASN A 9 -22.75 2.52 -10.94
N ILE A 10 -23.45 1.61 -11.64
CA ILE A 10 -23.04 1.10 -12.95
C ILE A 10 -23.09 2.24 -13.97
N TYR A 11 -24.13 3.07 -13.93
CA TYR A 11 -24.23 4.24 -14.81
C TYR A 11 -23.06 5.22 -14.63
N TRP A 12 -22.67 5.50 -13.40
CA TRP A 12 -21.54 6.38 -13.14
C TRP A 12 -20.20 5.75 -13.58
N ALA A 13 -20.02 4.43 -13.42
CA ALA A 13 -18.84 3.72 -13.93
C ALA A 13 -18.76 3.84 -15.46
N TRP A 14 -19.86 3.57 -16.18
CA TRP A 14 -19.98 3.73 -17.62
C TRP A 14 -19.70 5.16 -18.07
N LYS A 15 -20.35 6.15 -17.48
CA LYS A 15 -20.13 7.56 -17.80
C LYS A 15 -18.68 7.98 -17.58
N SER A 16 -18.07 7.57 -16.46
CA SER A 16 -16.69 7.86 -16.15
C SER A 16 -15.71 7.21 -17.13
N MET A 17 -15.97 5.97 -17.56
CA MET A 17 -15.21 5.28 -18.59
C MET A 17 -15.23 6.06 -19.91
N LYS A 18 -16.41 6.44 -20.40
CA LYS A 18 -16.55 7.24 -21.63
C LYS A 18 -15.86 8.60 -21.53
N GLN A 19 -15.99 9.30 -20.39
CA GLN A 19 -15.33 10.58 -20.16
C GLN A 19 -13.81 10.48 -20.24
N ARG A 20 -13.22 9.45 -19.64
CA ARG A 20 -11.77 9.23 -19.68
C ARG A 20 -11.25 8.95 -21.09
N CYS A 21 -12.04 8.26 -21.91
CA CYS A 21 -11.62 7.88 -23.27
C CYS A 21 -11.91 8.94 -24.33
N LYS A 22 -12.95 9.76 -24.15
CA LYS A 22 -13.44 10.64 -25.22
C LYS A 22 -13.33 12.13 -24.95
N ASN A 23 -13.20 12.55 -23.69
CA ASN A 23 -13.22 13.97 -23.36
C ASN A 23 -11.81 14.52 -23.07
N PRO A 24 -11.21 15.33 -23.97
CA PRO A 24 -9.89 15.92 -23.75
C PRO A 24 -9.81 16.83 -22.51
N ASN A 25 -10.92 17.39 -22.07
CA ASN A 25 -10.99 18.22 -20.87
C ASN A 25 -11.03 17.41 -19.57
N CYS A 26 -11.18 16.08 -19.65
CA CYS A 26 -11.12 15.20 -18.48
C CYS A 26 -9.68 15.08 -18.01
N LYS A 27 -9.40 15.35 -16.73
CA LYS A 27 -8.05 15.22 -16.11
C LYS A 27 -7.40 13.86 -16.36
N ALA A 28 -8.22 12.82 -16.48
CA ALA A 28 -7.73 11.45 -16.71
C ALA A 28 -7.46 11.15 -18.20
N TYR A 29 -7.93 11.98 -19.16
CA TYR A 29 -7.84 11.74 -20.60
C TYR A 29 -6.44 11.37 -21.07
N LYS A 30 -5.41 12.07 -20.54
CA LYS A 30 -4.00 11.80 -20.82
C LYS A 30 -3.54 10.37 -20.52
N ASN A 31 -4.24 9.67 -19.62
CA ASN A 31 -3.92 8.29 -19.25
C ASN A 31 -4.80 7.26 -19.97
N TYR A 32 -5.78 7.70 -20.78
CA TYR A 32 -6.75 6.86 -21.48
C TYR A 32 -6.90 7.26 -22.95
N GLY A 33 -7.77 8.18 -23.30
CA GLY A 33 -8.06 8.57 -24.67
C GLY A 33 -6.85 9.11 -25.44
N GLU A 34 -6.01 9.91 -24.83
CA GLU A 34 -4.77 10.42 -25.43
C GLU A 34 -3.79 9.29 -25.77
N ARG A 35 -3.85 8.17 -25.04
CA ARG A 35 -3.07 6.96 -25.31
C ARG A 35 -3.69 6.03 -26.33
N GLY A 36 -4.82 6.42 -26.93
CA GLY A 36 -5.54 5.62 -27.91
C GLY A 36 -6.52 4.60 -27.33
N ILE A 37 -6.71 4.55 -25.99
CA ILE A 37 -7.65 3.64 -25.33
C ILE A 37 -9.07 4.06 -25.65
N LYS A 38 -9.85 3.11 -26.15
CA LYS A 38 -11.22 3.30 -26.59
C LYS A 38 -12.22 2.49 -25.75
N VAL A 39 -13.48 2.79 -25.96
CA VAL A 39 -14.61 1.98 -25.48
C VAL A 39 -15.15 1.24 -26.68
N CYS A 40 -15.43 -0.04 -26.55
CA CYS A 40 -16.01 -0.84 -27.63
C CYS A 40 -17.36 -0.26 -28.09
N GLU A 41 -17.73 -0.54 -29.33
CA GLU A 41 -18.94 -0.03 -29.95
C GLU A 41 -20.21 -0.46 -29.22
N GLU A 42 -20.23 -1.69 -28.72
CA GLU A 42 -21.34 -2.23 -27.94
C GLU A 42 -21.65 -1.41 -26.67
N TRP A 43 -20.65 -0.77 -26.07
CA TRP A 43 -20.80 0.02 -24.84
C TRP A 43 -20.92 1.53 -25.09
N GLU A 44 -21.19 1.92 -26.34
CA GLU A 44 -21.57 3.30 -26.64
C GLU A 44 -22.91 3.65 -25.99
N GLU A 45 -23.83 2.68 -25.91
CA GLU A 45 -25.08 2.79 -25.18
C GLU A 45 -24.97 2.15 -23.78
N PHE A 46 -25.82 2.62 -22.86
CA PHE A 46 -25.77 2.19 -21.46
C PHE A 46 -26.32 0.79 -21.24
N GLU A 47 -27.38 0.42 -21.96
CA GLU A 47 -28.10 -0.83 -21.77
C GLU A 47 -27.23 -2.06 -22.00
N PRO A 48 -26.44 -2.16 -23.08
CA PRO A 48 -25.51 -3.29 -23.27
C PRO A 48 -24.44 -3.38 -22.17
N PHE A 49 -23.89 -2.24 -21.74
CA PHE A 49 -22.94 -2.21 -20.62
C PHE A 49 -23.60 -2.65 -19.31
N LEU A 50 -24.83 -2.25 -19.05
CA LEU A 50 -25.59 -2.67 -17.87
C LEU A 50 -25.82 -4.19 -17.90
N SER A 51 -26.30 -4.72 -19.01
CA SER A 51 -26.54 -6.16 -19.18
C SER A 51 -25.26 -6.97 -18.94
N TRP A 52 -24.15 -6.56 -19.55
CA TRP A 52 -22.84 -7.17 -19.32
C TRP A 52 -22.44 -7.11 -17.86
N SER A 53 -22.58 -5.95 -17.21
CA SER A 53 -22.19 -5.75 -15.81
C SER A 53 -22.92 -6.72 -14.87
N LEU A 54 -24.23 -6.84 -15.04
CA LEU A 54 -25.05 -7.71 -14.21
C LEU A 54 -24.73 -9.20 -14.43
N SER A 55 -24.37 -9.59 -15.66
CA SER A 55 -24.00 -10.96 -15.99
C SER A 55 -22.55 -11.31 -15.67
N ASN A 56 -21.68 -10.31 -15.40
CA ASN A 56 -20.25 -10.50 -15.19
C ASN A 56 -19.79 -10.09 -13.78
N GLY A 57 -20.61 -10.41 -12.78
CA GLY A 57 -20.20 -10.36 -11.37
C GLY A 57 -20.19 -8.97 -10.74
N TYR A 58 -20.93 -8.00 -11.31
CA TYR A 58 -21.11 -6.73 -10.63
C TYR A 58 -21.74 -6.92 -9.25
N SER A 59 -21.16 -6.29 -8.25
CA SER A 59 -21.73 -6.12 -6.91
C SER A 59 -21.45 -4.71 -6.41
N LYS A 60 -22.27 -4.23 -5.49
CA LYS A 60 -22.12 -2.88 -4.93
C LYS A 60 -20.77 -2.74 -4.22
N GLY A 61 -20.02 -1.71 -4.57
CA GLY A 61 -18.69 -1.44 -4.01
C GLY A 61 -17.54 -1.95 -4.85
N LEU A 62 -17.80 -2.66 -5.95
CA LEU A 62 -16.77 -3.04 -6.92
C LEU A 62 -16.47 -1.90 -7.88
N ASP A 63 -15.23 -1.86 -8.33
CA ASP A 63 -14.71 -0.95 -9.36
C ASP A 63 -14.60 -1.68 -10.71
N LEU A 64 -14.88 -0.97 -11.80
CA LEU A 64 -14.59 -1.45 -13.16
C LEU A 64 -13.09 -1.37 -13.43
N ASP A 65 -12.48 -2.50 -13.73
CA ASP A 65 -11.05 -2.65 -14.03
C ASP A 65 -10.83 -3.27 -15.39
N ARG A 66 -9.70 -2.96 -16.02
CA ARG A 66 -9.22 -3.63 -17.22
C ARG A 66 -8.11 -4.59 -16.85
N LYS A 67 -8.20 -5.84 -17.30
CA LYS A 67 -7.17 -6.88 -17.10
C LYS A 67 -5.83 -6.42 -17.67
N ASP A 68 -5.85 -5.96 -18.91
CA ASP A 68 -4.75 -5.25 -19.57
C ASP A 68 -5.00 -3.74 -19.51
N ASN A 69 -4.14 -3.02 -18.79
CA ASN A 69 -4.22 -1.57 -18.63
C ASN A 69 -3.91 -0.78 -19.92
N ASP A 70 -3.35 -1.41 -20.92
CA ASP A 70 -3.01 -0.79 -22.21
C ASP A 70 -4.05 -1.12 -23.30
N GLY A 71 -4.91 -2.11 -23.06
CA GLY A 71 -6.03 -2.49 -23.92
C GLY A 71 -7.26 -1.62 -23.75
N ASP A 72 -8.21 -1.78 -24.65
CA ASP A 72 -9.48 -1.07 -24.70
C ASP A 72 -10.48 -1.56 -23.63
N TYR A 73 -11.55 -0.79 -23.43
CA TYR A 73 -12.70 -1.23 -22.65
C TYR A 73 -13.59 -2.12 -23.51
N THR A 74 -13.44 -3.40 -23.32
CA THR A 74 -14.20 -4.47 -23.99
C THR A 74 -14.72 -5.49 -22.97
N PRO A 75 -15.76 -6.27 -23.28
CA PRO A 75 -16.26 -7.34 -22.41
C PRO A 75 -15.15 -8.31 -21.95
N ASP A 76 -14.23 -8.68 -22.85
CA ASP A 76 -13.15 -9.62 -22.55
C ASP A 76 -12.05 -9.04 -21.70
N ASN A 77 -11.76 -7.74 -21.84
CA ASN A 77 -10.71 -7.05 -21.13
C ASN A 77 -11.18 -6.42 -19.81
N CYS A 78 -12.48 -6.31 -19.57
CA CYS A 78 -13.04 -5.70 -18.37
C CYS A 78 -13.49 -6.74 -17.35
N ARG A 79 -13.51 -6.32 -16.08
CA ARG A 79 -14.00 -7.09 -14.96
C ARG A 79 -14.40 -6.17 -13.81
N TRP A 80 -15.24 -6.68 -12.91
CA TRP A 80 -15.56 -6.01 -11.66
C TRP A 80 -14.70 -6.57 -10.55
N ILE A 81 -13.95 -5.72 -9.86
CA ILE A 81 -13.02 -6.13 -8.80
C ILE A 81 -13.15 -5.22 -7.58
N SER A 82 -12.65 -5.69 -6.46
CA SER A 82 -12.56 -4.87 -5.26
C SER A 82 -11.67 -3.64 -5.48
N ARG A 83 -11.94 -2.58 -4.73
CA ARG A 83 -11.09 -1.37 -4.78
C ARG A 83 -9.63 -1.66 -4.47
N GLU A 84 -9.39 -2.64 -3.61
CA GLU A 84 -8.04 -3.06 -3.25
C GLU A 84 -7.32 -3.71 -4.44
N GLU A 85 -7.97 -4.67 -5.11
CA GLU A 85 -7.41 -5.30 -6.31
C GLU A 85 -7.18 -4.29 -7.42
N ASN A 86 -8.12 -3.35 -7.61
CA ASN A 86 -7.97 -2.28 -8.60
C ASN A 86 -6.75 -1.39 -8.32
N ILE A 87 -6.50 -1.03 -7.05
CA ILE A 87 -5.29 -0.29 -6.66
C ILE A 87 -4.03 -1.08 -6.98
N ASN A 88 -4.03 -2.38 -6.73
CA ASN A 88 -2.88 -3.26 -6.96
C ASN A 88 -2.62 -3.52 -8.46
N ASN A 89 -3.64 -3.40 -9.32
CA ASN A 89 -3.51 -3.56 -10.77
C ASN A 89 -3.03 -2.30 -11.50
N ARG A 90 -2.83 -1.18 -10.81
CA ARG A 90 -2.35 0.07 -11.45
C ARG A 90 -0.94 -0.09 -11.99
N ARG A 91 -0.64 0.52 -13.15
CA ARG A 91 0.68 0.49 -13.80
C ARG A 91 1.84 0.97 -12.92
N ASN A 92 1.57 1.90 -12.02
CA ASN A 92 2.57 2.44 -11.11
C ASN A 92 2.69 1.65 -9.79
N THR A 93 2.02 0.51 -9.69
CA THR A 93 2.18 -0.39 -8.55
C THR A 93 3.48 -1.15 -8.68
N ILE A 94 4.34 -1.04 -7.68
CA ILE A 94 5.60 -1.79 -7.63
C ILE A 94 5.25 -3.25 -7.36
N LYS A 95 5.68 -4.13 -8.28
CA LYS A 95 5.55 -5.58 -8.13
C LYS A 95 6.93 -6.15 -7.83
N ILE A 96 7.02 -7.03 -6.86
CA ILE A 96 8.28 -7.64 -6.39
C ILE A 96 8.15 -9.14 -6.55
N SER A 97 9.19 -9.77 -7.08
CA SER A 97 9.26 -11.23 -7.28
C SER A 97 10.10 -11.87 -6.17
N VAL A 98 9.48 -12.71 -5.35
CA VAL A 98 10.17 -13.44 -4.28
C VAL A 98 9.81 -14.92 -4.37
N ASN A 99 10.81 -15.80 -4.41
CA ASN A 99 10.63 -17.25 -4.47
C ASN A 99 9.68 -17.72 -5.60
N GLY A 100 9.75 -17.04 -6.78
CA GLY A 100 8.91 -17.35 -7.94
C GLY A 100 7.50 -16.75 -7.91
N GLU A 101 7.09 -16.10 -6.84
CA GLU A 101 5.80 -15.42 -6.72
C GLU A 101 5.97 -13.90 -6.91
N THR A 102 5.23 -13.31 -7.87
CA THR A 102 5.27 -11.87 -8.16
C THR A 102 4.02 -11.19 -7.64
N LEU A 103 4.16 -10.38 -6.59
CA LEU A 103 3.05 -9.68 -5.95
C LEU A 103 3.33 -8.17 -5.80
N PRO A 104 2.28 -7.36 -5.72
CA PRO A 104 2.38 -5.95 -5.33
C PRO A 104 3.04 -5.77 -3.96
N GLU A 105 3.79 -4.67 -3.77
CA GLU A 105 4.43 -4.35 -2.49
C GLU A 105 3.43 -4.26 -1.33
N THR A 106 2.18 -3.90 -1.61
CA THR A 106 1.09 -3.87 -0.61
C THR A 106 0.71 -5.26 -0.13
N VAL A 107 0.69 -6.22 -1.04
CA VAL A 107 0.36 -7.62 -0.73
C VAL A 107 1.51 -8.26 0.04
N TRP A 108 2.76 -8.04 -0.40
CA TRP A 108 3.94 -8.47 0.35
C TRP A 108 3.97 -7.91 1.77
N ALA A 109 3.71 -6.60 1.92
CA ALA A 109 3.68 -5.95 3.24
C ALA A 109 2.71 -6.65 4.20
N ARG A 110 1.50 -7.00 3.71
CA ARG A 110 0.51 -7.76 4.49
C ARG A 110 0.97 -9.18 4.78
N LYS A 111 1.51 -9.88 3.77
CA LYS A 111 1.95 -11.29 3.88
C LYS A 111 3.04 -11.46 4.93
N ILE A 112 3.97 -10.51 5.02
CA ILE A 112 5.07 -10.53 5.99
C ILE A 112 4.83 -9.69 7.25
N GLY A 113 3.65 -9.08 7.40
CA GLY A 113 3.27 -8.35 8.61
C GLY A 113 3.98 -7.01 8.83
N VAL A 114 4.43 -6.32 7.76
CA VAL A 114 5.14 -5.05 7.86
C VAL A 114 4.33 -3.89 7.26
N ASP A 115 4.76 -2.65 7.57
CA ASP A 115 4.20 -1.47 6.90
C ASP A 115 4.67 -1.39 5.44
N ARG A 116 3.76 -1.08 4.52
CA ARG A 116 4.07 -0.84 3.10
C ARG A 116 5.20 0.19 2.91
N ALA A 117 5.25 1.22 3.77
CA ALA A 117 6.27 2.25 3.70
C ALA A 117 7.68 1.67 3.91
N LEU A 118 7.82 0.60 4.67
CA LEU A 118 9.10 -0.09 4.89
C LEU A 118 9.61 -0.75 3.60
N ILE A 119 8.74 -1.46 2.88
CA ILE A 119 9.13 -2.06 1.59
C ILE A 119 9.52 -0.97 0.58
N LYS A 120 8.76 0.11 0.49
CA LYS A 120 9.11 1.26 -0.35
C LYS A 120 10.44 1.89 0.05
N TYR A 121 10.74 1.97 1.32
CA TYR A 121 12.03 2.44 1.81
C TYR A 121 13.15 1.51 1.37
N TRP A 122 13.01 0.20 1.50
CA TRP A 122 14.02 -0.76 1.03
C TRP A 122 14.32 -0.59 -0.44
N ILE A 123 13.27 -0.50 -1.28
CA ILE A 123 13.42 -0.31 -2.73
C ILE A 123 14.14 1.01 -3.04
N ARG A 124 13.72 2.11 -2.40
CA ARG A 124 14.28 3.43 -2.67
C ARG A 124 15.73 3.57 -2.21
N SER A 125 16.09 3.01 -1.07
CA SER A 125 17.40 3.20 -0.44
C SER A 125 18.42 2.16 -0.88
N ASN A 126 17.99 0.94 -1.23
CA ASN A 126 18.90 -0.19 -1.46
C ASN A 126 18.56 -0.95 -2.76
N GLY A 127 17.52 -0.57 -3.47
CA GLY A 127 17.07 -1.21 -4.70
C GLY A 127 16.09 -2.37 -4.48
N GLU A 128 15.47 -2.81 -5.58
CA GLU A 128 14.44 -3.87 -5.58
C GLU A 128 14.98 -5.22 -5.09
N ARG A 129 16.18 -5.59 -5.55
CA ARG A 129 16.85 -6.84 -5.15
C ARG A 129 17.08 -6.96 -3.64
N TYR A 130 17.35 -5.83 -2.98
CA TYR A 130 17.43 -5.81 -1.52
C TYR A 130 16.07 -6.08 -0.87
N ALA A 131 15.01 -5.47 -1.39
CA ALA A 131 13.66 -5.71 -0.89
C ALA A 131 13.23 -7.18 -1.08
N GLU A 132 13.53 -7.79 -2.24
CA GLU A 132 13.31 -9.22 -2.51
C GLU A 132 13.98 -10.09 -1.47
N LYS A 133 15.28 -9.87 -1.24
CA LYS A 133 16.07 -10.60 -0.24
C LYS A 133 15.47 -10.47 1.16
N ARG A 134 15.11 -9.22 1.56
CA ARG A 134 14.54 -8.99 2.89
C ARG A 134 13.19 -9.67 3.08
N ILE A 135 12.33 -9.65 2.06
CA ILE A 135 11.03 -10.34 2.08
C ILE A 135 11.25 -11.86 2.21
N SER A 136 12.19 -12.45 1.44
CA SER A 136 12.51 -13.88 1.53
C SER A 136 13.01 -14.27 2.93
N GLU A 137 13.95 -13.51 3.49
CA GLU A 137 14.46 -13.73 4.84
C GLU A 137 13.37 -13.70 5.91
N ILE A 138 12.40 -12.77 5.79
CA ILE A 138 11.27 -12.67 6.72
C ILE A 138 10.30 -13.85 6.56
N LEU A 139 10.07 -14.32 5.34
CA LEU A 139 9.24 -15.50 5.09
C LEU A 139 9.84 -16.76 5.70
N GLU A 140 11.17 -16.90 5.69
CA GLU A 140 11.89 -18.06 6.20
C GLU A 140 12.06 -18.03 7.73
N ASN A 141 12.39 -16.88 8.29
CA ASN A 141 12.85 -16.76 9.68
C ASN A 141 11.89 -15.98 10.58
N GLY A 142 10.78 -15.47 10.03
CA GLY A 142 9.90 -14.56 10.72
C GLY A 142 10.47 -13.13 10.75
N TYR A 143 9.60 -12.21 11.13
CA TYR A 143 9.92 -10.80 11.22
C TYR A 143 10.63 -10.46 12.54
N THR A 144 11.76 -9.76 12.45
CA THR A 144 12.49 -9.28 13.62
C THR A 144 12.53 -7.74 13.65
N PRO A 145 12.65 -7.10 14.83
CA PRO A 145 12.78 -5.63 14.94
C PRO A 145 13.97 -5.04 14.15
N LYS A 146 15.03 -5.81 13.88
CA LYS A 146 16.13 -5.42 12.98
C LYS A 146 15.70 -5.14 11.56
N ASP A 147 14.56 -5.67 11.15
CA ASP A 147 13.99 -5.50 9.82
C ASP A 147 13.39 -4.11 9.61
N TYR A 148 13.08 -3.40 10.67
CA TYR A 148 12.76 -1.98 10.62
C TYR A 148 14.07 -1.18 10.47
N GLY A 149 14.56 -1.04 9.26
CA GLY A 149 15.68 -0.14 8.93
C GLY A 149 15.37 1.35 9.15
N TYR A 150 14.42 1.67 10.00
CA TYR A 150 14.13 3.01 10.46
C TYR A 150 14.96 3.28 11.72
N SER A 151 15.95 4.14 11.61
CA SER A 151 16.67 4.79 12.70
C SER A 151 15.75 5.46 13.73
N HIS A 152 14.44 5.50 13.50
CA HIS A 152 13.43 6.11 14.38
C HIS A 152 12.76 5.15 15.37
N ARG A 153 13.12 3.87 15.37
CA ARG A 153 12.59 2.89 16.34
C ARG A 153 13.71 2.26 17.15
N LYS A 154 14.56 3.11 17.71
CA LYS A 154 15.45 2.64 18.77
C LYS A 154 14.58 2.20 19.94
N PRO A 155 14.88 1.04 20.57
CA PRO A 155 14.22 0.67 21.81
C PRO A 155 14.36 1.79 22.83
N VAL A 156 13.31 2.01 23.58
CA VAL A 156 13.24 3.08 24.57
C VAL A 156 13.04 2.44 25.92
N ARG A 157 13.94 2.72 26.84
CA ARG A 157 13.85 2.30 28.23
C ARG A 157 13.26 3.42 29.07
N HIS A 158 12.31 3.07 29.91
CA HIS A 158 11.80 3.95 30.97
C HIS A 158 12.61 3.73 32.24
N LEU A 159 13.34 4.74 32.70
CA LEU A 159 14.35 4.58 33.74
C LEU A 159 13.76 4.19 35.10
N GLU A 160 12.65 4.81 35.47
CA GLU A 160 12.04 4.56 36.78
C GLU A 160 11.41 3.19 36.94
N SER A 161 10.89 2.62 35.86
CA SER A 161 10.29 1.26 35.89
C SER A 161 11.21 0.17 35.37
N GLY A 162 12.33 0.52 34.76
CA GLY A 162 13.25 -0.40 34.11
C GLY A 162 12.69 -1.06 32.85
N LYS A 163 11.44 -0.74 32.42
CA LYS A 163 10.79 -1.34 31.26
C LYS A 163 11.36 -0.82 29.96
N THR A 164 11.65 -1.74 29.05
CA THR A 164 12.04 -1.44 27.69
C THR A 164 10.87 -1.63 26.74
N PHE A 165 10.73 -0.71 25.80
CA PHE A 165 9.71 -0.71 24.74
C PHE A 165 10.41 -0.74 23.39
N PRO A 166 9.86 -1.47 22.40
CA PRO A 166 10.48 -1.61 21.09
C PRO A 166 10.48 -0.30 20.28
N SER A 167 9.75 0.71 20.73
CA SER A 167 9.70 2.04 20.09
C SER A 167 9.11 3.10 21.01
N ILE A 168 9.41 4.38 20.70
CA ILE A 168 8.77 5.55 21.34
C ILE A 168 7.23 5.45 21.26
N ARG A 169 6.67 4.91 20.17
CA ARG A 169 5.22 4.79 19.98
C ARG A 169 4.60 3.80 20.98
N GLU A 170 5.23 2.67 21.20
CA GLU A 170 4.76 1.67 22.16
C GLU A 170 4.91 2.17 23.61
N ALA A 171 6.01 2.83 23.93
CA ALA A 171 6.18 3.49 25.22
C ALA A 171 5.08 4.55 25.45
N ALA A 172 4.83 5.39 24.46
CA ALA A 172 3.81 6.45 24.54
C ALA A 172 2.40 5.87 24.75
N LYS A 173 2.07 4.78 24.06
CA LYS A 173 0.80 4.05 24.24
C LYS A 173 0.66 3.50 25.66
N TYR A 174 1.72 2.88 26.18
CA TYR A 174 1.72 2.32 27.54
C TYR A 174 1.51 3.39 28.60
N PHE A 175 2.24 4.52 28.50
CA PHE A 175 2.15 5.63 29.46
C PHE A 175 0.98 6.59 29.19
N LYS A 176 0.17 6.36 28.13
CA LYS A 176 -0.96 7.22 27.71
C LYS A 176 -0.54 8.69 27.49
N ILE A 177 0.61 8.88 26.85
CA ILE A 177 1.13 10.19 26.42
C ILE A 177 1.39 10.19 24.92
N THR A 178 1.71 11.36 24.34
CA THR A 178 1.99 11.41 22.91
C THR A 178 3.42 10.96 22.59
N PRO A 179 3.68 10.32 21.44
CA PRO A 179 5.05 10.00 21.01
C PRO A 179 5.96 11.22 20.94
N CYS A 180 5.39 12.39 20.61
CA CYS A 180 6.11 13.66 20.58
C CYS A 180 6.65 14.07 21.95
N THR A 181 5.90 13.79 23.02
CA THR A 181 6.33 14.05 24.40
C THR A 181 7.61 13.29 24.75
N ILE A 182 7.66 11.98 24.44
CA ILE A 182 8.87 11.17 24.69
C ILE A 182 10.02 11.60 23.77
N SER A 183 9.75 11.83 22.49
CA SER A 183 10.77 12.26 21.53
C SER A 183 11.42 13.60 21.93
N ASN A 184 10.63 14.56 22.39
CA ASN A 184 11.13 15.83 22.87
C ASN A 184 11.93 15.69 24.19
N ALA A 185 11.47 14.83 25.10
CA ALA A 185 12.18 14.54 26.33
C ALA A 185 13.56 13.92 26.08
N LEU A 186 13.63 12.93 25.17
CA LEU A 186 14.89 12.31 24.73
C LEU A 186 15.84 13.33 24.12
N ARG A 187 15.35 14.19 23.21
CA ARG A 187 16.16 15.21 22.54
C ARG A 187 16.69 16.28 23.52
N GLN A 188 15.90 16.63 24.50
CA GLN A 188 16.23 17.68 25.50
C GLN A 188 16.84 17.12 26.78
N ASN A 189 17.07 15.82 26.87
CA ASN A 189 17.55 15.09 28.05
C ASN A 189 16.81 15.48 29.36
N ARG A 190 15.46 15.50 29.26
CA ARG A 190 14.59 15.89 30.37
C ARG A 190 13.58 14.81 30.73
N ALA A 191 13.03 14.87 31.94
CA ALA A 191 11.93 14.04 32.36
C ALA A 191 10.61 14.48 31.67
N THR A 192 9.70 13.55 31.51
CA THR A 192 8.27 13.80 31.21
C THR A 192 7.48 13.76 32.49
N GLY A 193 6.19 14.11 32.50
CA GLY A 193 5.29 13.86 33.61
C GLY A 193 5.09 12.38 33.97
N LYS A 194 5.69 11.46 33.21
CA LYS A 194 5.65 9.99 33.40
C LYS A 194 7.05 9.40 33.63
N GLY A 195 8.05 10.22 33.86
CA GLY A 195 9.42 9.80 34.13
C GLY A 195 10.39 10.08 32.98
N ARG A 196 11.61 9.57 33.12
CA ARG A 196 12.69 9.70 32.15
C ARG A 196 12.74 8.50 31.22
N PHE A 197 13.14 8.80 29.99
CA PHE A 197 13.34 7.80 28.93
C PHE A 197 14.77 7.93 28.41
N GLU A 198 15.35 6.80 28.00
CA GLU A 198 16.61 6.76 27.24
C GLU A 198 16.47 5.84 26.03
N LEU A 199 17.29 6.08 24.99
CA LEU A 199 17.40 5.16 23.88
C LEU A 199 18.35 4.04 24.28
N GLU A 200 17.93 2.79 24.14
CA GLU A 200 18.85 1.67 24.29
C GLU A 200 19.79 1.62 23.09
N GLU A 201 21.09 1.64 23.33
CA GLU A 201 22.07 1.31 22.33
C GLU A 201 21.98 -0.18 22.04
N THR A 202 21.64 -0.55 20.79
CA THR A 202 21.81 -1.92 20.34
C THR A 202 23.30 -2.22 20.38
N SER A 203 23.76 -3.07 21.31
CA SER A 203 25.11 -3.59 21.33
C SER A 203 25.38 -4.31 20.01
N GLU A 204 25.98 -3.61 19.06
CA GLU A 204 26.69 -4.25 17.97
C GLU A 204 27.85 -4.99 18.62
N THR A 205 27.75 -6.31 18.66
CA THR A 205 28.87 -7.19 18.94
C THR A 205 29.96 -6.87 17.93
N SER A 206 30.97 -6.12 18.38
CA SER A 206 32.26 -5.97 17.71
C SER A 206 32.86 -7.37 17.58
N GLY A 207 32.56 -8.04 16.47
CA GLY A 207 33.29 -9.21 16.04
C GLY A 207 34.67 -8.75 15.60
N ASN A 208 35.62 -8.74 16.54
CA ASN A 208 37.04 -8.63 16.25
C ASN A 208 37.43 -9.72 15.26
N VAL A 209 37.70 -9.35 14.04
CA VAL A 209 38.54 -10.13 13.15
C VAL A 209 39.98 -9.91 13.59
N VAL A 210 40.49 -10.82 14.40
CA VAL A 210 41.93 -10.97 14.60
C VAL A 210 42.49 -11.76 13.40
N ARG A 211 43.41 -11.11 12.70
CA ARG A 211 44.41 -11.56 11.73
C ARG A 211 44.38 -13.02 11.22
#